data_acadaf31bb07dd066b4e87ef5c9aefec
#
_entry.id   acadaf31bb07dd066b4e87ef5c9aefec
#
_cell.length_a   1.000
_cell.length_b   1.000
_cell.length_c   1.000
_cell.angle_alpha   90.00
_cell.angle_beta   90.00
_cell.angle_gamma   90.00
#
_symmetry.space_group_name_H-M   'P 1'
#
loop_
_entity.id
_entity.type
_entity.pdbx_description
1 polymer ?
#
loop_
_entity_poly.entity_id
_entity_poly.type
_entity_poly.pdbx_seq_one_letter_code
_entity_poly.pdbx_strand_id
1 'polypeptide(L)'
;MLGTVCAQVRIQSANDPIVLDDDLVVADDNATVLARLPDGAFDLVYMDPPFNTGRAQARRLLSVEARVDGDRVGFGGRRYRSKLLQTLSYDDSFGDYMGFLEPRLSRARALLAPHGTLYFHIDYREAHYCKLLLDEVFGRDAFLNELIWTYDYGAKPRRRWPAKHDTILVYVRTPGGHWFDADAVEREPYMAPGLVSADKAARGKRPTDVWFHTIVPTNGREKTGYPTQKPEGVLRRIVAASSRPGGWCLDPFAGSGTLGAVCQGLGRRFVLVDSSPVAIEVMRTRLLGAAVDERDELDRLQLRFE
;
A
#
# COMPACT_ATOMS: atom_id res chain seq x y z
N MET A 1 34.46 -6.91 6.16
CA MET A 1 33.49 -6.45 5.15
C MET A 1 32.52 -7.59 4.93
N LEU A 2 31.41 -7.61 5.64
CA LEU A 2 30.32 -8.54 5.38
C LEU A 2 29.55 -7.97 4.17
N GLY A 3 29.67 -8.64 3.03
CA GLY A 3 28.89 -8.28 1.85
C GLY A 3 27.41 -8.34 2.18
N THR A 4 26.72 -7.21 2.09
CA THR A 4 25.26 -7.13 2.15
C THR A 4 24.75 -7.97 0.98
N VAL A 5 24.33 -9.20 1.25
CA VAL A 5 23.56 -9.99 0.28
C VAL A 5 22.28 -9.19 0.07
N CYS A 6 22.16 -8.55 -1.09
CA CYS A 6 20.93 -7.87 -1.48
C CYS A 6 19.85 -8.97 -1.52
N ALA A 7 18.83 -8.88 -0.67
CA ALA A 7 17.73 -9.82 -0.70
C ALA A 7 17.11 -9.79 -2.11
N GLN A 8 16.97 -10.97 -2.72
CA GLN A 8 16.34 -11.07 -4.02
C GLN A 8 14.83 -11.01 -3.84
N VAL A 9 14.14 -10.44 -4.82
CA VAL A 9 12.67 -10.47 -4.86
C VAL A 9 12.27 -11.70 -5.67
N ARG A 10 11.55 -12.62 -5.02
CA ARG A 10 11.00 -13.82 -5.66
C ARG A 10 9.50 -13.62 -5.92
N ILE A 11 9.08 -13.89 -7.14
CA ILE A 11 7.66 -13.88 -7.53
C ILE A 11 7.22 -15.32 -7.74
N GLN A 12 6.19 -15.75 -7.02
CA GLN A 12 5.74 -17.15 -7.02
C GLN A 12 4.22 -17.28 -6.90
N SER A 13 3.71 -18.49 -7.22
CA SER A 13 2.33 -18.90 -6.90
C SER A 13 2.24 -19.41 -5.46
N ALA A 14 1.01 -19.43 -4.88
CA ALA A 14 0.78 -20.07 -3.58
C ALA A 14 0.97 -21.60 -3.64
N ASN A 15 1.03 -22.23 -4.81
CA ASN A 15 1.33 -23.67 -4.91
C ASN A 15 2.77 -23.99 -4.50
N ASP A 16 3.67 -23.03 -4.64
CA ASP A 16 5.06 -23.16 -4.23
C ASP A 16 5.19 -23.08 -2.69
N PRO A 17 6.24 -23.70 -2.10
CA PRO A 17 6.53 -23.52 -0.68
C PRO A 17 6.75 -22.04 -0.32
N ILE A 18 6.06 -21.56 0.70
CA ILE A 18 6.25 -20.21 1.20
C ILE A 18 7.31 -20.25 2.31
N VAL A 19 8.52 -19.79 1.98
CA VAL A 19 9.66 -19.71 2.91
C VAL A 19 10.11 -18.25 2.99
N LEU A 20 10.29 -17.75 4.21
CA LEU A 20 10.71 -16.37 4.47
C LEU A 20 12.25 -16.25 4.44
N ASP A 21 12.86 -16.54 3.32
CA ASP A 21 14.29 -16.42 3.03
C ASP A 21 14.61 -15.26 2.09
N ASP A 22 13.70 -14.96 1.15
CA ASP A 22 13.76 -13.84 0.21
C ASP A 22 12.54 -12.92 0.36
N ASP A 23 12.60 -11.72 -0.20
CA ASP A 23 11.43 -10.86 -0.34
C ASP A 23 10.46 -11.50 -1.32
N LEU A 24 9.18 -11.55 -0.97
CA LEU A 24 8.20 -12.33 -1.72
C LEU A 24 7.10 -11.47 -2.33
N VAL A 25 6.75 -11.80 -3.57
CA VAL A 25 5.47 -11.44 -4.20
C VAL A 25 4.75 -12.74 -4.52
N VAL A 26 3.56 -12.94 -3.95
CA VAL A 26 2.76 -14.17 -4.14
C VAL A 26 1.52 -13.85 -4.95
N ALA A 27 1.41 -14.47 -6.12
CA ALA A 27 0.32 -14.31 -7.07
C ALA A 27 -0.81 -15.29 -6.76
N ASP A 28 -1.69 -14.94 -5.81
CA ASP A 28 -2.83 -15.79 -5.43
C ASP A 28 -3.86 -15.04 -4.57
N ASP A 29 -4.97 -15.71 -4.22
CA ASP A 29 -5.92 -15.24 -3.21
C ASP A 29 -5.26 -15.10 -1.85
N ASN A 30 -5.48 -13.96 -1.21
CA ASN A 30 -4.81 -13.66 0.04
C ASN A 30 -5.25 -14.54 1.22
N ALA A 31 -6.49 -15.02 1.26
CA ALA A 31 -6.91 -15.94 2.33
C ALA A 31 -6.12 -17.25 2.26
N THR A 32 -5.89 -17.78 1.04
CA THR A 32 -5.05 -18.96 0.80
C THR A 32 -3.61 -18.73 1.25
N VAL A 33 -3.01 -17.60 0.86
CA VAL A 33 -1.62 -17.28 1.20
C VAL A 33 -1.46 -17.05 2.69
N LEU A 34 -2.32 -16.23 3.31
CA LEU A 34 -2.27 -15.92 4.73
C LEU A 34 -2.34 -17.19 5.60
N ALA A 35 -3.14 -18.19 5.21
CA ALA A 35 -3.26 -19.46 5.93
C ALA A 35 -1.94 -20.26 5.98
N ARG A 36 -1.01 -20.00 5.05
CA ARG A 36 0.27 -20.75 4.89
C ARG A 36 1.48 -20.00 5.44
N LEU A 37 1.35 -18.72 5.75
CA LEU A 37 2.42 -17.94 6.37
C LEU A 37 2.62 -18.35 7.84
N PRO A 38 3.86 -18.29 8.36
CA PRO A 38 4.14 -18.66 9.75
C PRO A 38 3.60 -17.63 10.73
N ASP A 39 3.05 -18.10 11.85
CA ASP A 39 2.57 -17.25 12.95
C ASP A 39 3.72 -16.47 13.59
N GLY A 40 3.42 -15.25 14.03
CA GLY A 40 4.35 -14.42 14.80
C GLY A 40 5.55 -13.92 14.02
N ALA A 41 5.54 -13.94 12.68
CA ALA A 41 6.69 -13.61 11.85
C ALA A 41 6.81 -12.13 11.50
N PHE A 42 5.71 -11.36 11.52
CA PHE A 42 5.68 -10.01 10.95
C PHE A 42 5.72 -8.92 12.02
N ASP A 43 6.65 -7.98 11.85
CA ASP A 43 6.70 -6.73 12.64
C ASP A 43 5.53 -5.81 12.28
N LEU A 44 5.13 -5.82 11.00
CA LEU A 44 4.12 -4.94 10.44
C LEU A 44 3.21 -5.68 9.48
N VAL A 45 1.92 -5.52 9.64
CA VAL A 45 0.92 -5.85 8.60
C VAL A 45 0.24 -4.56 8.19
N TYR A 46 0.31 -4.22 6.90
CA TYR A 46 -0.46 -3.14 6.30
C TYR A 46 -1.54 -3.75 5.42
N MET A 47 -2.78 -3.37 5.62
CA MET A 47 -3.93 -3.87 4.85
C MET A 47 -4.69 -2.70 4.24
N ASP A 48 -4.83 -2.69 2.92
CA ASP A 48 -5.59 -1.73 2.14
C ASP A 48 -6.62 -2.48 1.26
N PRO A 49 -7.65 -3.09 1.88
CA PRO A 49 -8.63 -3.90 1.15
C PRO A 49 -9.48 -3.03 0.22
N PRO A 50 -10.22 -3.63 -0.73
CA PRO A 50 -11.26 -2.92 -1.48
C PRO A 50 -12.22 -2.20 -0.54
N PHE A 51 -12.62 -0.94 -0.84
CA PHE A 51 -13.34 -0.08 0.10
C PHE A 51 -14.87 -0.26 0.10
N ASN A 52 -15.37 -1.33 -0.52
CA ASN A 52 -16.80 -1.61 -0.62
C ASN A 52 -17.61 -0.40 -1.17
N THR A 53 -17.09 0.22 -2.23
CA THR A 53 -17.70 1.43 -2.79
C THR A 53 -19.02 1.18 -3.51
N GLY A 54 -19.42 -0.09 -3.68
CA GLY A 54 -20.60 -0.52 -4.42
C GLY A 54 -20.47 -0.33 -5.94
N ARG A 55 -19.24 -0.17 -6.44
CA ARG A 55 -18.94 0.07 -7.86
C ARG A 55 -17.67 -0.65 -8.25
N ALA A 56 -17.67 -1.25 -9.44
CA ALA A 56 -16.42 -1.71 -10.03
C ALA A 56 -15.48 -0.52 -10.22
N GLN A 57 -14.28 -0.62 -9.68
CA GLN A 57 -13.23 0.38 -9.89
C GLN A 57 -12.57 0.10 -11.23
N ALA A 58 -12.63 1.07 -12.13
CA ALA A 58 -12.07 0.92 -13.46
C ALA A 58 -11.13 2.09 -13.81
N ARG A 59 -10.00 1.77 -14.39
CA ARG A 59 -9.07 2.74 -14.97
C ARG A 59 -8.81 2.42 -16.42
N ARG A 60 -8.92 3.43 -17.28
CA ARG A 60 -8.54 3.35 -18.66
C ARG A 60 -7.10 3.80 -18.83
N LEU A 61 -6.25 2.91 -19.28
CA LEU A 61 -4.89 3.25 -19.74
C LEU A 61 -5.03 3.78 -21.17
N LEU A 62 -4.61 5.03 -21.35
CA LEU A 62 -4.64 5.69 -22.64
C LEU A 62 -3.21 5.99 -23.09
N SER A 63 -2.84 5.57 -24.28
CA SER A 63 -1.71 6.16 -24.98
C SER A 63 -2.14 7.53 -25.52
N VAL A 64 -1.30 8.54 -25.29
CA VAL A 64 -1.59 9.92 -25.75
C VAL A 64 -0.45 10.37 -26.65
N GLU A 65 -0.75 10.57 -27.92
CA GLU A 65 0.19 11.06 -28.92
C GLU A 65 -0.18 12.49 -29.34
N ALA A 66 0.82 13.37 -29.43
CA ALA A 66 0.61 14.70 -29.98
C ALA A 66 0.35 14.60 -31.49
N ARG A 67 -0.83 15.03 -31.95
CA ARG A 67 -1.22 15.01 -33.35
C ARG A 67 -2.07 16.23 -33.70
N VAL A 68 -1.87 16.76 -34.91
CA VAL A 68 -2.60 17.93 -35.41
C VAL A 68 -4.12 17.66 -35.50
N ASP A 69 -4.51 16.41 -35.80
CA ASP A 69 -5.89 15.91 -35.91
C ASP A 69 -6.40 15.27 -34.61
N GLY A 70 -5.77 15.56 -33.44
CA GLY A 70 -6.13 14.98 -32.16
C GLY A 70 -7.54 15.36 -31.68
N ASP A 71 -8.18 14.43 -30.96
CA ASP A 71 -9.53 14.54 -30.40
C ASP A 71 -9.59 15.33 -29.07
N ARG A 72 -8.43 15.60 -28.46
CA ARG A 72 -8.28 16.38 -27.22
C ARG A 72 -7.37 17.57 -27.36
N VAL A 73 -7.76 18.69 -26.74
CA VAL A 73 -6.93 19.88 -26.62
C VAL A 73 -6.30 19.93 -25.23
N GLY A 74 -4.98 19.93 -25.14
CA GLY A 74 -4.21 20.05 -23.92
C GLY A 74 -3.76 21.48 -23.66
N PHE A 75 -2.90 21.64 -22.63
CA PHE A 75 -2.34 22.94 -22.25
C PHE A 75 -1.57 23.56 -23.43
N GLY A 76 -1.79 24.86 -23.65
CA GLY A 76 -1.16 25.59 -24.76
C GLY A 76 -1.76 25.29 -26.14
N GLY A 77 -3.00 24.77 -26.25
CA GLY A 77 -3.70 24.55 -27.50
C GLY A 77 -3.20 23.37 -28.34
N ARG A 78 -2.25 22.59 -27.86
CA ARG A 78 -1.77 21.38 -28.57
C ARG A 78 -2.83 20.31 -28.59
N ARG A 79 -3.00 19.67 -29.73
CA ARG A 79 -3.95 18.57 -29.91
C ARG A 79 -3.28 17.22 -29.71
N TYR A 80 -4.03 16.30 -29.13
CA TYR A 80 -3.59 14.94 -28.80
C TYR A 80 -4.64 13.93 -29.24
N ARG A 81 -4.20 12.78 -29.75
CA ARG A 81 -5.05 11.61 -29.99
C ARG A 81 -4.86 10.62 -28.85
N SER A 82 -5.97 10.20 -28.24
CA SER A 82 -5.97 9.21 -27.18
C SER A 82 -6.37 7.85 -27.72
N LYS A 83 -5.54 6.82 -27.53
CA LYS A 83 -5.86 5.42 -27.85
C LYS A 83 -6.02 4.66 -26.55
N LEU A 84 -7.17 4.00 -26.36
CA LEU A 84 -7.37 3.10 -25.22
C LEU A 84 -6.46 1.87 -25.41
N LEU A 85 -5.55 1.66 -24.49
CA LEU A 85 -4.65 0.50 -24.46
C LEU A 85 -5.30 -0.64 -23.68
N GLN A 86 -5.81 -0.34 -22.48
CA GLN A 86 -6.38 -1.34 -21.59
C GLN A 86 -7.36 -0.69 -20.62
N THR A 87 -8.38 -1.44 -20.21
CA THR A 87 -9.24 -1.09 -19.07
C THR A 87 -8.90 -2.06 -17.93
N LEU A 88 -8.39 -1.54 -16.83
CA LEU A 88 -8.17 -2.28 -15.59
C LEU A 88 -9.40 -2.10 -14.71
N SER A 89 -10.02 -3.18 -14.28
CA SER A 89 -11.16 -3.12 -13.36
C SER A 89 -11.06 -4.21 -12.30
N TYR A 90 -11.48 -3.90 -11.07
CA TYR A 90 -11.74 -4.87 -10.02
C TYR A 90 -13.10 -4.58 -9.39
N ASP A 91 -13.77 -5.63 -8.93
CA ASP A 91 -15.05 -5.48 -8.24
C ASP A 91 -14.81 -4.96 -6.82
N ASP A 92 -15.57 -3.93 -6.43
CA ASP A 92 -15.51 -3.30 -5.12
C ASP A 92 -16.93 -3.22 -4.54
N SER A 93 -17.65 -4.33 -4.66
CA SER A 93 -19.01 -4.50 -4.16
C SER A 93 -19.15 -5.85 -3.47
N PHE A 94 -19.42 -5.83 -2.19
CA PHE A 94 -19.53 -7.02 -1.35
C PHE A 94 -20.92 -7.13 -0.75
N GLY A 95 -21.54 -8.29 -0.84
CA GLY A 95 -22.79 -8.60 -0.13
C GLY A 95 -22.60 -8.73 1.37
N ASP A 96 -21.47 -9.29 1.79
CA ASP A 96 -21.04 -9.42 3.19
C ASP A 96 -19.57 -9.01 3.32
N TYR A 97 -19.33 -7.71 3.46
CA TYR A 97 -17.98 -7.16 3.55
C TYR A 97 -17.28 -7.51 4.87
N MET A 98 -18.03 -7.55 5.98
CA MET A 98 -17.46 -7.93 7.28
C MET A 98 -17.06 -9.41 7.30
N GLY A 99 -17.88 -10.30 6.72
CA GLY A 99 -17.54 -11.71 6.56
C GLY A 99 -16.36 -11.94 5.59
N PHE A 100 -16.14 -11.05 4.62
CA PHE A 100 -14.93 -11.08 3.80
C PHE A 100 -13.68 -10.68 4.58
N LEU A 101 -13.77 -9.68 5.46
CA LEU A 101 -12.63 -9.15 6.22
C LEU A 101 -12.26 -10.01 7.44
N GLU A 102 -13.24 -10.53 8.17
CA GLU A 102 -13.04 -11.20 9.46
C GLU A 102 -11.97 -12.30 9.42
N PRO A 103 -12.00 -13.31 8.52
CA PRO A 103 -11.00 -14.38 8.50
C PRO A 103 -9.60 -13.84 8.16
N ARG A 104 -9.51 -12.79 7.34
CA ARG A 104 -8.26 -12.13 6.97
C ARG A 104 -7.64 -11.35 8.13
N LEU A 105 -8.47 -10.65 8.90
CA LEU A 105 -8.05 -9.92 10.09
C LEU A 105 -7.64 -10.85 11.22
N SER A 106 -8.40 -11.92 11.45
CA SER A 106 -8.06 -12.97 12.42
C SER A 106 -6.72 -13.61 12.09
N ARG A 107 -6.48 -13.88 10.81
CA ARG A 107 -5.22 -14.43 10.35
C ARG A 107 -4.07 -13.40 10.45
N ALA A 108 -4.29 -12.14 10.06
CA ALA A 108 -3.31 -11.08 10.21
C ALA A 108 -2.86 -10.91 11.67
N ARG A 109 -3.80 -10.99 12.62
CA ARG A 109 -3.48 -10.98 14.06
C ARG A 109 -2.56 -12.13 14.46
N ALA A 110 -2.77 -13.34 13.99
CA ALA A 110 -1.93 -14.50 14.29
C ALA A 110 -0.52 -14.36 13.69
N LEU A 111 -0.40 -13.77 12.50
CA LEU A 111 0.85 -13.57 11.78
C LEU A 111 1.75 -12.49 12.41
N LEU A 112 1.17 -11.51 13.13
CA LEU A 112 1.94 -10.48 13.82
C LEU A 112 2.82 -11.08 14.92
N ALA A 113 4.09 -10.66 14.95
CA ALA A 113 4.99 -10.90 16.07
C ALA A 113 4.42 -10.29 17.37
N PRO A 114 4.85 -10.73 18.57
CA PRO A 114 4.35 -10.16 19.83
C PRO A 114 4.48 -8.63 19.91
N HIS A 115 5.48 -8.06 19.27
CA HIS A 115 5.72 -6.61 19.17
C HIS A 115 5.15 -5.98 17.89
N GLY A 116 4.41 -6.74 17.07
CA GLY A 116 3.94 -6.34 15.75
C GLY A 116 2.69 -5.45 15.79
N THR A 117 2.52 -4.70 14.71
CA THR A 117 1.45 -3.70 14.55
C THR A 117 0.71 -3.91 13.23
N LEU A 118 -0.63 -3.84 13.28
CA LEU A 118 -1.52 -3.76 12.11
C LEU A 118 -1.84 -2.30 11.80
N TYR A 119 -1.75 -1.93 10.53
CA TYR A 119 -2.30 -0.70 9.97
C TYR A 119 -3.38 -1.09 8.95
N PHE A 120 -4.63 -0.83 9.31
CA PHE A 120 -5.79 -1.14 8.49
C PHE A 120 -6.32 0.13 7.84
N HIS A 121 -6.14 0.26 6.54
CA HIS A 121 -6.49 1.43 5.75
C HIS A 121 -7.87 1.27 5.14
N ILE A 122 -8.75 2.23 5.36
CA ILE A 122 -10.13 2.19 4.88
C ILE A 122 -10.67 3.61 4.71
N ASP A 123 -11.70 3.80 3.90
CA ASP A 123 -12.36 5.08 3.79
C ASP A 123 -13.46 5.28 4.85
N TYR A 124 -13.96 6.52 4.94
CA TYR A 124 -14.93 6.94 5.94
C TYR A 124 -16.26 6.16 5.93
N ARG A 125 -16.61 5.47 4.84
CA ARG A 125 -17.88 4.74 4.71
C ARG A 125 -17.90 3.48 5.55
N GLU A 126 -16.81 2.76 5.57
CA GLU A 126 -16.67 1.48 6.24
C GLU A 126 -15.84 1.55 7.53
N ALA A 127 -15.15 2.68 7.80
CA ALA A 127 -14.21 2.82 8.91
C ALA A 127 -14.82 2.44 10.27
N HIS A 128 -16.05 2.86 10.53
CA HIS A 128 -16.70 2.61 11.84
C HIS A 128 -17.12 1.13 12.00
N TYR A 129 -17.58 0.47 10.95
CA TYR A 129 -17.90 -0.95 10.96
C TYR A 129 -16.64 -1.81 11.10
N CYS A 130 -15.60 -1.45 10.36
CA CYS A 130 -14.29 -2.10 10.46
C CYS A 130 -13.67 -1.90 11.85
N LYS A 131 -13.86 -0.73 12.48
CA LYS A 131 -13.39 -0.49 13.85
C LYS A 131 -14.04 -1.47 14.86
N LEU A 132 -15.33 -1.73 14.74
CA LEU A 132 -16.01 -2.69 15.60
C LEU A 132 -15.51 -4.11 15.37
N LEU A 133 -15.34 -4.52 14.11
CA LEU A 133 -14.80 -5.84 13.78
C LEU A 133 -13.35 -6.00 14.28
N LEU A 134 -12.52 -4.98 14.15
CA LEU A 134 -11.15 -4.98 14.67
C LEU A 134 -11.12 -5.05 16.21
N ASP A 135 -12.05 -4.38 16.90
CA ASP A 135 -12.21 -4.51 18.36
C ASP A 135 -12.58 -5.94 18.77
N GLU A 136 -13.41 -6.62 17.99
CA GLU A 136 -13.75 -8.02 18.23
C GLU A 136 -12.56 -8.95 18.00
N VAL A 137 -11.83 -8.78 16.89
CA VAL A 137 -10.71 -9.64 16.52
C VAL A 137 -9.48 -9.39 17.40
N PHE A 138 -9.09 -8.14 17.66
CA PHE A 138 -7.85 -7.78 18.38
C PHE A 138 -8.06 -7.54 19.86
N GLY A 139 -9.26 -7.15 20.26
CA GLY A 139 -9.59 -6.59 21.58
C GLY A 139 -9.45 -5.05 21.59
N ARG A 140 -10.33 -4.37 22.34
CA ARG A 140 -10.33 -2.89 22.42
C ARG A 140 -9.03 -2.33 23.00
N ASP A 141 -8.40 -3.04 23.91
CA ASP A 141 -7.14 -2.62 24.54
C ASP A 141 -5.94 -2.67 23.58
N ALA A 142 -6.08 -3.37 22.46
CA ALA A 142 -5.08 -3.43 21.40
C ALA A 142 -5.17 -2.26 20.40
N PHE A 143 -6.24 -1.45 20.47
CA PHE A 143 -6.38 -0.25 19.65
C PHE A 143 -5.38 0.81 20.09
N LEU A 144 -4.55 1.28 19.15
CA LEU A 144 -3.50 2.25 19.44
C LEU A 144 -3.87 3.65 18.94
N ASN A 145 -4.22 3.79 17.66
CA ASN A 145 -4.55 5.07 17.03
C ASN A 145 -5.58 4.92 15.92
N GLU A 146 -6.30 5.99 15.65
CA GLU A 146 -6.92 6.30 14.38
C GLU A 146 -6.08 7.39 13.71
N LEU A 147 -5.47 7.06 12.56
CA LEU A 147 -4.74 8.03 11.76
C LEU A 147 -5.66 8.56 10.67
N ILE A 148 -5.71 9.88 10.51
CA ILE A 148 -6.46 10.55 9.47
C ILE A 148 -5.50 11.05 8.39
N TRP A 149 -5.46 10.34 7.25
CA TRP A 149 -4.69 10.80 6.11
C TRP A 149 -5.54 11.73 5.25
N THR A 150 -5.19 13.01 5.24
CA THR A 150 -5.91 14.05 4.51
C THR A 150 -5.21 14.41 3.20
N TYR A 151 -6.02 14.68 2.16
CA TYR A 151 -5.57 15.08 0.83
C TYR A 151 -6.58 16.03 0.17
N ASP A 152 -6.14 16.83 -0.80
CA ASP A 152 -7.02 17.80 -1.48
C ASP A 152 -7.33 17.41 -2.92
N TYR A 153 -7.71 16.15 -3.15
CA TYR A 153 -8.11 15.64 -4.46
C TYR A 153 -9.54 15.09 -4.45
N GLY A 154 -10.19 15.06 -5.62
CA GLY A 154 -11.49 14.42 -5.83
C GLY A 154 -12.67 15.40 -5.91
N ALA A 155 -13.86 14.82 -6.05
CA ALA A 155 -15.10 15.55 -6.31
C ALA A 155 -15.44 16.57 -5.21
N LYS A 156 -16.10 17.66 -5.61
CA LYS A 156 -16.65 18.71 -4.72
C LYS A 156 -18.18 18.69 -4.84
N PRO A 157 -18.88 17.81 -4.10
CA PRO A 157 -20.35 17.74 -4.11
C PRO A 157 -20.96 19.03 -3.57
N ARG A 158 -22.15 19.41 -4.09
CA ARG A 158 -22.83 20.66 -3.69
C ARG A 158 -23.74 20.53 -2.47
N ARG A 159 -24.11 19.31 -2.06
CA ARG A 159 -25.11 19.04 -1.01
C ARG A 159 -24.52 18.38 0.26
N ARG A 160 -23.20 18.23 0.33
CA ARG A 160 -22.50 17.71 1.51
C ARG A 160 -21.04 18.20 1.49
N TRP A 161 -20.37 18.10 2.64
CA TRP A 161 -18.93 18.32 2.70
C TRP A 161 -18.20 17.28 1.87
N PRO A 162 -17.24 17.66 1.02
CA PRO A 162 -16.43 16.68 0.28
C PRO A 162 -15.54 15.92 1.25
N ALA A 163 -15.60 14.58 1.21
CA ALA A 163 -14.65 13.75 1.94
C ALA A 163 -13.26 13.92 1.30
N LYS A 164 -12.27 14.23 2.13
CA LYS A 164 -10.89 14.50 1.75
C LYS A 164 -9.91 13.79 2.67
N HIS A 165 -10.29 12.64 3.17
CA HIS A 165 -9.45 11.82 4.02
C HIS A 165 -9.80 10.35 3.86
N ASP A 166 -8.82 9.52 4.18
CA ASP A 166 -8.97 8.11 4.50
C ASP A 166 -8.58 7.90 5.97
N THR A 167 -9.08 6.83 6.55
CA THR A 167 -8.82 6.43 7.93
C THR A 167 -7.86 5.24 7.94
N ILE A 168 -6.86 5.26 8.82
CA ILE A 168 -5.99 4.12 9.08
C ILE A 168 -6.12 3.74 10.54
N LEU A 169 -6.77 2.60 10.81
CA LEU A 169 -6.94 2.07 12.16
C LEU A 169 -5.70 1.26 12.56
N VAL A 170 -5.10 1.61 13.70
CA VAL A 170 -3.85 1.00 14.17
C VAL A 170 -4.12 0.11 15.37
N TYR A 171 -3.76 -1.17 15.24
CA TYR A 171 -3.88 -2.17 16.29
C TYR A 171 -2.57 -2.86 16.54
N VAL A 172 -2.30 -3.20 17.79
CA VAL A 172 -1.07 -3.92 18.19
C VAL A 172 -1.38 -5.36 18.55
N ARG A 173 -0.41 -6.26 18.35
CA ARG A 173 -0.55 -7.66 18.73
C ARG A 173 -0.65 -7.82 20.25
N THR A 174 0.19 -7.08 20.99
CA THR A 174 0.22 -7.10 22.46
C THR A 174 0.15 -5.67 22.97
N PRO A 175 -0.88 -5.29 23.71
CA PRO A 175 -0.99 -3.97 24.31
C PRO A 175 0.26 -3.64 25.14
N GLY A 176 0.88 -2.48 24.87
CA GLY A 176 2.11 -2.03 25.54
C GLY A 176 3.41 -2.74 25.14
N GLY A 177 3.33 -3.82 24.32
CA GLY A 177 4.51 -4.58 23.89
C GLY A 177 4.97 -4.28 22.46
N HIS A 178 4.32 -3.37 21.73
CA HIS A 178 4.60 -3.08 20.34
C HIS A 178 5.90 -2.28 20.15
N TRP A 179 6.55 -2.50 19.00
CA TRP A 179 7.68 -1.69 18.57
C TRP A 179 7.18 -0.38 17.92
N PHE A 180 7.76 0.74 18.36
CA PHE A 180 7.48 2.06 17.77
C PHE A 180 8.70 2.97 17.89
N ASP A 181 9.31 3.34 16.76
CA ASP A 181 10.42 4.28 16.68
C ASP A 181 9.94 5.65 16.18
N ALA A 182 9.63 6.52 17.12
CA ALA A 182 9.15 7.87 16.84
C ALA A 182 10.23 8.80 16.26
N ASP A 183 11.51 8.45 16.38
CA ASP A 183 12.62 9.26 15.87
C ASP A 183 13.05 8.85 14.45
N ALA A 184 12.66 7.65 14.00
CA ALA A 184 12.84 7.20 12.61
C ALA A 184 11.91 7.89 11.62
N VAL A 185 10.86 8.57 12.11
CA VAL A 185 9.87 9.24 11.25
C VAL A 185 10.32 10.67 10.92
N GLU A 186 10.17 11.04 9.64
CA GLU A 186 10.46 12.40 9.18
C GLU A 186 9.65 13.45 9.95
N ARG A 187 10.31 14.49 10.41
CA ARG A 187 9.68 15.58 11.18
C ARG A 187 8.95 16.54 10.26
N GLU A 188 7.89 17.13 10.79
CA GLU A 188 7.07 18.14 10.14
C GLU A 188 7.37 19.54 10.66
N PRO A 189 7.24 20.59 9.83
CA PRO A 189 7.32 21.97 10.32
C PRO A 189 6.21 22.25 11.35
N TYR A 190 6.50 23.13 12.29
CA TYR A 190 5.45 23.69 13.14
C TYR A 190 4.52 24.56 12.33
N MET A 191 3.20 24.47 12.55
CA MET A 191 2.22 25.36 11.89
C MET A 191 2.37 26.82 12.35
N ALA A 192 2.84 27.04 13.58
CA ALA A 192 3.12 28.35 14.15
C ALA A 192 4.56 28.41 14.68
N PRO A 193 5.57 28.49 13.83
CA PRO A 193 6.98 28.43 14.23
C PRO A 193 7.40 29.57 15.17
N GLY A 194 6.73 30.71 15.11
CA GLY A 194 6.96 31.83 16.03
C GLY A 194 6.54 31.61 17.48
N LEU A 195 5.79 30.55 17.78
CA LEU A 195 5.38 30.19 19.15
C LEU A 195 6.34 29.22 19.85
N VAL A 196 7.43 28.81 19.20
CA VAL A 196 8.43 27.92 19.75
C VAL A 196 9.82 28.54 19.60
N SER A 197 10.83 28.00 20.31
CA SER A 197 12.21 28.47 20.15
C SER A 197 12.71 28.20 18.73
N ALA A 198 13.67 29.00 18.27
CA ALA A 198 14.27 28.87 16.94
C ALA A 198 14.80 27.46 16.67
N ASP A 199 15.45 26.83 17.65
CA ASP A 199 15.96 25.45 17.54
C ASP A 199 14.83 24.42 17.35
N LYS A 200 13.71 24.58 18.08
CA LYS A 200 12.55 23.70 17.91
C LYS A 200 11.91 23.93 16.55
N ALA A 201 11.76 25.18 16.11
CA ALA A 201 11.22 25.51 14.80
C ALA A 201 12.06 24.90 13.67
N ALA A 202 13.40 25.01 13.76
CA ALA A 202 14.33 24.44 12.79
C ALA A 202 14.31 22.90 12.78
N ARG A 203 14.23 22.27 13.96
CA ARG A 203 14.18 20.80 14.08
C ARG A 203 12.87 20.22 13.59
N GLY A 204 11.77 20.95 13.66
CA GLY A 204 10.42 20.46 13.41
C GLY A 204 9.85 19.61 14.55
N LYS A 205 8.59 19.20 14.41
CA LYS A 205 7.85 18.34 15.35
C LYS A 205 7.66 16.94 14.79
N ARG A 206 7.42 15.96 15.64
CA ARG A 206 6.94 14.63 15.23
C ARG A 206 5.55 14.76 14.60
N PRO A 207 5.23 13.98 13.55
CA PRO A 207 3.87 13.90 13.04
C PRO A 207 2.88 13.50 14.12
N THR A 208 1.65 14.00 14.02
CA THR A 208 0.54 13.59 14.87
C THR A 208 -0.25 12.47 14.19
N ASP A 209 -1.46 12.21 14.62
CA ASP A 209 -2.41 11.28 14.02
C ASP A 209 -3.20 11.86 12.83
N VAL A 210 -3.00 13.14 12.51
CA VAL A 210 -3.56 13.79 11.31
C VAL A 210 -2.42 14.09 10.34
N TRP A 211 -2.42 13.40 9.19
CA TRP A 211 -1.38 13.50 8.16
C TRP A 211 -1.90 14.23 6.93
N PHE A 212 -1.27 15.34 6.58
CA PHE A 212 -1.51 15.99 5.31
C PHE A 212 -0.48 15.52 4.29
N HIS A 213 -0.91 14.66 3.35
CA HIS A 213 -0.05 14.12 2.30
C HIS A 213 -0.84 13.98 1.01
N THR A 214 -0.31 14.51 -0.11
CA THR A 214 -1.00 14.41 -1.40
C THR A 214 -1.10 12.96 -1.87
N ILE A 215 -2.11 12.67 -2.68
CA ILE A 215 -2.15 11.42 -3.46
C ILE A 215 -1.00 11.40 -4.46
N VAL A 216 -0.72 10.24 -5.04
CA VAL A 216 0.33 10.10 -6.07
C VAL A 216 0.04 11.02 -7.25
N PRO A 217 0.89 12.04 -7.51
CA PRO A 217 0.67 12.99 -8.59
C PRO A 217 0.69 12.31 -9.97
N THR A 218 -0.03 12.86 -10.93
CA THR A 218 -0.12 12.31 -12.29
C THR A 218 1.26 12.17 -12.95
N ASN A 219 2.18 13.07 -12.63
CA ASN A 219 3.56 13.09 -13.15
C ASN A 219 4.59 12.72 -12.06
N GLY A 220 4.17 12.10 -10.94
CA GLY A 220 5.06 11.68 -9.86
C GLY A 220 6.00 10.56 -10.31
N ARG A 221 7.27 10.60 -9.86
CA ARG A 221 8.28 9.59 -10.20
C ARG A 221 7.89 8.20 -9.70
N GLU A 222 7.20 8.11 -8.57
CA GLU A 222 6.72 6.85 -7.98
C GLU A 222 5.50 6.25 -8.70
N LYS A 223 4.92 6.96 -9.70
CA LYS A 223 3.68 6.56 -10.34
C LYS A 223 3.87 5.38 -11.25
N THR A 224 3.24 4.26 -10.89
CA THR A 224 3.24 3.02 -11.69
C THR A 224 2.11 2.95 -12.73
N GLY A 225 1.09 3.81 -12.59
CA GLY A 225 -0.13 3.69 -13.40
C GLY A 225 -1.22 2.83 -12.78
N TYR A 226 -0.97 2.11 -11.68
CA TYR A 226 -1.99 1.34 -10.99
C TYR A 226 -3.09 2.26 -10.40
N PRO A 227 -4.39 1.87 -10.49
CA PRO A 227 -5.52 2.78 -10.19
C PRO A 227 -5.52 3.35 -8.78
N THR A 228 -5.28 2.51 -7.78
CA THR A 228 -5.42 2.82 -6.34
C THR A 228 -4.08 2.92 -5.63
N GLN A 229 -3.01 3.22 -6.36
CA GLN A 229 -1.67 3.33 -5.80
C GLN A 229 -1.64 4.31 -4.62
N LYS A 230 -1.18 3.85 -3.47
CA LYS A 230 -0.91 4.68 -2.30
C LYS A 230 0.46 5.37 -2.42
N PRO A 231 0.60 6.60 -1.89
CA PRO A 231 1.88 7.32 -1.91
C PRO A 231 2.92 6.67 -1.00
N GLU A 232 4.17 6.59 -1.48
CA GLU A 232 5.28 6.07 -0.67
C GLU A 232 5.49 6.84 0.63
N GLY A 233 5.26 8.15 0.64
CA GLY A 233 5.44 8.98 1.83
C GLY A 233 4.55 8.58 3.00
N VAL A 234 3.32 8.10 2.74
CA VAL A 234 2.42 7.56 3.78
C VAL A 234 2.98 6.24 4.33
N LEU A 235 3.32 5.30 3.43
CA LEU A 235 3.85 3.98 3.82
C LEU A 235 5.23 4.09 4.49
N ARG A 236 6.06 5.06 4.08
CA ARG A 236 7.37 5.31 4.68
C ARG A 236 7.26 5.68 6.16
N ARG A 237 6.29 6.50 6.55
CA ARG A 237 6.02 6.81 7.97
C ARG A 237 5.64 5.56 8.76
N ILE A 238 4.74 4.75 8.20
CA ILE A 238 4.25 3.52 8.81
C ILE A 238 5.40 2.52 9.01
N VAL A 239 6.14 2.22 7.95
CA VAL A 239 7.23 1.24 7.97
C VAL A 239 8.37 1.68 8.87
N ALA A 240 8.77 2.96 8.79
CA ALA A 240 9.85 3.49 9.62
C ALA A 240 9.52 3.44 11.11
N ALA A 241 8.28 3.79 11.50
CA ALA A 241 7.86 3.80 12.89
C ALA A 241 7.69 2.39 13.48
N SER A 242 7.08 1.46 12.73
CA SER A 242 6.52 0.24 13.30
C SER A 242 7.14 -1.05 12.77
N SER A 243 8.31 -0.98 12.14
CA SER A 243 9.11 -2.16 11.82
C SER A 243 10.58 -1.93 12.13
N ARG A 244 11.26 -2.98 12.61
CA ARG A 244 12.70 -2.94 12.86
C ARG A 244 13.50 -3.05 11.55
N PRO A 245 14.72 -2.51 11.47
CA PRO A 245 15.63 -2.83 10.38
C PRO A 245 15.76 -4.35 10.19
N GLY A 246 15.58 -4.85 8.95
CA GLY A 246 15.54 -6.27 8.63
C GLY A 246 14.27 -7.01 9.03
N GLY A 247 13.32 -6.35 9.71
CA GLY A 247 12.03 -6.94 10.10
C GLY A 247 11.10 -7.18 8.91
N TRP A 248 10.16 -8.12 9.07
CA TRP A 248 9.22 -8.52 8.03
C TRP A 248 7.96 -7.67 8.04
N CYS A 249 7.57 -7.19 6.86
CA CYS A 249 6.34 -6.46 6.61
C CYS A 249 5.43 -7.27 5.66
N LEU A 250 4.14 -7.25 5.88
CA LEU A 250 3.15 -7.97 5.06
C LEU A 250 2.12 -7.00 4.49
N ASP A 251 1.80 -7.14 3.20
CA ASP A 251 0.65 -6.50 2.56
C ASP A 251 -0.15 -7.55 1.78
N PRO A 252 -1.30 -8.00 2.31
CA PRO A 252 -2.14 -9.00 1.63
C PRO A 252 -3.05 -8.41 0.55
N PHE A 253 -2.99 -7.09 0.30
CA PHE A 253 -3.72 -6.39 -0.75
C PHE A 253 -2.78 -5.46 -1.53
N ALA A 254 -1.66 -6.01 -1.99
CA ALA A 254 -0.47 -5.24 -2.37
C ALA A 254 -0.64 -4.28 -3.55
N GLY A 255 -1.58 -4.54 -4.47
CA GLY A 255 -1.87 -3.67 -5.62
C GLY A 255 -0.61 -3.31 -6.39
N SER A 256 -0.18 -2.05 -6.29
CA SER A 256 1.03 -1.56 -6.96
C SER A 256 2.34 -1.88 -6.23
N GLY A 257 2.32 -2.59 -5.10
CA GLY A 257 3.51 -2.94 -4.33
C GLY A 257 4.20 -1.78 -3.61
N THR A 258 3.44 -0.76 -3.21
CA THR A 258 4.03 0.42 -2.54
C THR A 258 4.74 0.04 -1.25
N LEU A 259 4.17 -0.88 -0.44
CA LEU A 259 4.83 -1.36 0.77
C LEU A 259 6.21 -1.96 0.44
N GLY A 260 6.29 -2.83 -0.56
CA GLY A 260 7.55 -3.47 -0.96
C GLY A 260 8.63 -2.48 -1.38
N ALA A 261 8.29 -1.48 -2.21
CA ALA A 261 9.22 -0.43 -2.62
C ALA A 261 9.75 0.38 -1.42
N VAL A 262 8.87 0.70 -0.46
CA VAL A 262 9.26 1.37 0.78
C VAL A 262 10.14 0.48 1.65
N CYS A 263 9.82 -0.80 1.79
CA CYS A 263 10.62 -1.78 2.54
C CYS A 263 12.03 -1.91 1.97
N GLN A 264 12.17 -2.03 0.64
CA GLN A 264 13.49 -2.04 -0.02
C GLN A 264 14.29 -0.78 0.33
N GLY A 265 13.66 0.40 0.21
CA GLY A 265 14.32 1.68 0.49
C GLY A 265 14.72 1.87 1.95
N LEU A 266 14.09 1.15 2.88
CA LEU A 266 14.34 1.24 4.32
C LEU A 266 15.09 0.01 4.89
N GLY A 267 15.46 -0.98 4.07
CA GLY A 267 16.13 -2.20 4.51
C GLY A 267 15.24 -3.09 5.39
N ARG A 268 13.96 -3.22 5.02
CA ARG A 268 13.00 -4.16 5.61
C ARG A 268 12.72 -5.27 4.62
N ARG A 269 12.32 -6.43 5.14
CA ARG A 269 11.87 -7.58 4.36
C ARG A 269 10.37 -7.47 4.12
N PHE A 270 9.86 -8.10 3.06
CA PHE A 270 8.42 -8.03 2.79
C PHE A 270 7.84 -9.29 2.16
N VAL A 271 6.54 -9.46 2.38
CA VAL A 271 5.65 -10.36 1.64
C VAL A 271 4.50 -9.51 1.09
N LEU A 272 4.32 -9.56 -0.23
CA LEU A 272 3.21 -8.89 -0.93
C LEU A 272 2.32 -9.95 -1.56
N VAL A 273 1.01 -9.79 -1.42
CA VAL A 273 0.05 -10.73 -2.02
C VAL A 273 -0.98 -9.97 -2.84
N ASP A 274 -1.21 -10.44 -4.05
CA ASP A 274 -2.31 -9.95 -4.90
C ASP A 274 -2.74 -11.05 -5.86
N SER A 275 -4.04 -11.14 -6.15
CA SER A 275 -4.58 -12.10 -7.11
C SER A 275 -4.65 -11.54 -8.54
N SER A 276 -4.48 -10.23 -8.71
CA SER A 276 -4.55 -9.55 -10.00
C SER A 276 -3.26 -9.75 -10.80
N PRO A 277 -3.31 -10.36 -12.00
CA PRO A 277 -2.12 -10.45 -12.86
C PRO A 277 -1.52 -9.08 -13.21
N VAL A 278 -2.36 -8.05 -13.26
CA VAL A 278 -1.91 -6.67 -13.51
C VAL A 278 -1.13 -6.11 -12.32
N ALA A 279 -1.59 -6.36 -11.09
CA ALA A 279 -0.85 -5.98 -9.89
C ALA A 279 0.51 -6.66 -9.84
N ILE A 280 0.57 -7.96 -10.14
CA ILE A 280 1.82 -8.73 -10.20
C ILE A 280 2.81 -8.15 -11.20
N GLU A 281 2.35 -7.80 -12.41
CA GLU A 281 3.23 -7.21 -13.42
C GLU A 281 3.74 -5.81 -13.03
N VAL A 282 2.88 -5.00 -12.41
CA VAL A 282 3.27 -3.70 -11.85
C VAL A 282 4.31 -3.87 -10.75
N MET A 283 4.11 -4.82 -9.82
CA MET A 283 5.07 -5.13 -8.76
C MET A 283 6.39 -5.65 -9.33
N ARG A 284 6.36 -6.53 -10.34
CA ARG A 284 7.54 -7.02 -11.04
C ARG A 284 8.39 -5.85 -11.56
N THR A 285 7.78 -4.98 -12.34
CA THR A 285 8.48 -3.81 -12.92
C THR A 285 9.01 -2.88 -11.84
N ARG A 286 8.21 -2.61 -10.79
CA ARG A 286 8.59 -1.67 -9.72
C ARG A 286 9.72 -2.18 -8.85
N LEU A 287 9.70 -3.45 -8.47
CA LEU A 287 10.60 -4.02 -7.45
C LEU A 287 11.86 -4.63 -8.04
N LEU A 288 11.81 -5.13 -9.27
CA LEU A 288 12.96 -5.74 -9.97
C LEU A 288 13.64 -4.77 -10.93
N GLY A 289 12.99 -3.63 -11.27
CA GLY A 289 13.47 -2.70 -12.30
C GLY A 289 13.27 -3.23 -13.72
N ALA A 290 13.40 -2.34 -14.71
CA ALA A 290 13.22 -2.68 -16.13
C ALA A 290 14.29 -3.64 -16.71
N ALA A 291 15.30 -4.04 -15.93
CA ALA A 291 16.43 -4.86 -16.40
C ALA A 291 16.11 -6.37 -16.56
N VAL A 292 14.89 -6.81 -16.22
CA VAL A 292 14.49 -8.24 -16.32
C VAL A 292 13.79 -8.56 -17.65
N ASP A 293 13.49 -7.56 -18.47
CA ASP A 293 12.64 -7.72 -19.65
C ASP A 293 13.26 -8.56 -20.81
N GLU A 294 14.58 -8.66 -20.89
CA GLU A 294 15.22 -9.38 -22.02
C GLU A 294 15.20 -10.91 -21.87
N ARG A 295 15.16 -11.46 -20.65
CA ARG A 295 15.09 -12.92 -20.44
C ARG A 295 13.66 -13.46 -20.49
N ASP A 296 12.71 -12.73 -19.93
CA ASP A 296 11.29 -13.12 -19.92
C ASP A 296 10.65 -13.02 -21.32
N GLU A 297 11.15 -12.16 -22.21
CA GLU A 297 10.66 -12.05 -23.58
C GLU A 297 11.05 -13.29 -24.43
N LEU A 298 12.22 -13.86 -24.16
CA LEU A 298 12.67 -15.12 -24.77
C LEU A 298 11.83 -16.32 -24.32
N ASP A 299 11.47 -16.41 -23.04
CA ASP A 299 10.62 -17.49 -22.52
C ASP A 299 9.18 -17.37 -23.00
N ARG A 300 8.63 -16.13 -23.13
CA ARG A 300 7.30 -15.89 -23.71
C ARG A 300 7.21 -16.17 -25.20
N LEU A 301 8.32 -16.02 -25.93
CA LEU A 301 8.40 -16.37 -27.34
C LEU A 301 8.48 -17.88 -27.54
N GLN A 302 9.12 -18.61 -26.63
CA GLN A 302 9.19 -20.09 -26.70
C GLN A 302 7.84 -20.77 -26.42
N LEU A 303 7.00 -20.21 -25.52
CA LEU A 303 5.66 -20.73 -25.20
C LEU A 303 4.60 -20.47 -26.30
N ARG A 304 4.92 -19.72 -27.36
CA ARG A 304 4.02 -19.48 -28.51
C ARG A 304 4.24 -20.44 -29.69
N PHE A 305 5.20 -21.35 -29.57
CA PHE A 305 5.58 -22.29 -30.65
C PHE A 305 5.46 -23.76 -30.21
N GLU A 306 4.89 -24.07 -29.08
CA GLU A 306 4.40 -25.39 -28.69
C GLU A 306 2.85 -25.35 -28.60
#